data_5ca33acdadb6cbd4894277e84f3d36f4
#
_entry.id   5ca33acdadb6cbd4894277e84f3d36f4
#
_cell.length_a   1.000
_cell.length_b   1.000
_cell.length_c   1.000
_cell.angle_alpha   90.00
_cell.angle_beta   90.00
_cell.angle_gamma   90.00
#
_symmetry.space_group_name_H-M   'P 1'
#
loop_
_entity.id
_entity.type
_entity.pdbx_description
1 polymer ?
#
loop_
_entity_poly.entity_id
_entity_poly.type
_entity_poly.pdbx_seq_one_letter_code
_entity_poly.pdbx_strand_id
1 'polypeptide(L)'
;MEGNVNWIPLGILGLIVVIWATKFLTVIHLNQKLKKAWDGAPFFRKKDTEESLIDSLAYPAKGKTIDSQVDDQTWHDLALDAVFDQLNYTQSSLGAEALYQKMRLLEFQPQDQLHDLEAFFEEYPDLRLQVQVIFNQLGKKNHNMARSIVANPGKHYAGLPLYLALACLPILCLFAIPFEPVGAITLLVISVVFNIVFSSLRNWSNKIRLDNVSYLVRIFASAERLSHLALPQQEELKQAVKPFKKTRILASVLQSPTGTSEMEIILLYLNVLFLLPQIAQVYIYNQVKAHQKEAQKLLDLLGEMEVAISLLRHKRDLEVVCQPVFTETGGIEGETLYHPLLSNPIANDVHFQKNMVISGDNASGKSTYLKTVAINAILAQGLGFAYGERLALPYGHVLTAMDVSDDIEVGDSYFITESKAILRMIQHLKKPGFHYFFIDELFKGTNTIERIGSGLGIVRWLAAQNCLYMISSHDIELVAASGEVNDNYHFDSRYVDGKIVFDYQIKPGSAVTKNAVNTLESLHYPEEITQTAKDLIDQYEETGHWSLKEIEKE
;
A
#
# COMPACT_ATOMS: atom_id res chain seq x y z
N MET A 1 30.10 61.92 27.25
CA MET A 1 29.72 60.52 27.60
C MET A 1 28.84 59.98 26.49
N GLU A 2 29.44 59.43 25.47
CA GLU A 2 28.68 58.73 24.40
C GLU A 2 28.41 57.33 24.92
N GLY A 3 27.12 57.07 25.21
CA GLY A 3 26.68 55.75 25.60
C GLY A 3 26.72 54.84 24.39
N ASN A 4 27.68 53.94 24.34
CA ASN A 4 27.70 52.85 23.37
C ASN A 4 26.42 52.00 23.51
N VAL A 5 25.42 52.28 22.69
CA VAL A 5 24.23 51.45 22.61
C VAL A 5 24.67 50.09 22.04
N ASN A 6 24.56 49.07 22.89
CA ASN A 6 24.94 47.70 22.51
C ASN A 6 23.89 47.17 21.54
N TRP A 7 24.14 47.24 20.22
CA TRP A 7 23.19 46.84 19.15
C TRP A 7 23.01 45.31 19.01
N ILE A 8 23.83 44.52 19.72
CA ILE A 8 23.80 43.04 19.65
C ILE A 8 22.43 42.48 20.05
N PRO A 9 21.78 42.91 21.16
CA PRO A 9 20.44 42.36 21.51
C PRO A 9 19.36 42.72 20.51
N LEU A 10 19.42 43.90 19.88
CA LEU A 10 18.49 44.33 18.85
C LEU A 10 18.66 43.49 17.56
N GLY A 11 19.89 43.17 17.18
CA GLY A 11 20.19 42.29 16.05
C GLY A 11 19.69 40.86 16.27
N ILE A 12 19.87 40.31 17.49
CA ILE A 12 19.36 38.99 17.87
C ILE A 12 17.83 38.98 17.85
N LEU A 13 17.17 39.99 18.39
CA LEU A 13 15.71 40.11 18.37
C LEU A 13 15.18 40.21 16.94
N GLY A 14 15.83 41.01 16.08
CA GLY A 14 15.49 41.09 14.65
C GLY A 14 15.60 39.74 13.94
N LEU A 15 16.68 39.00 14.21
CA LEU A 15 16.87 37.65 13.63
C LEU A 15 15.77 36.67 14.09
N ILE A 16 15.43 36.71 15.39
CA ILE A 16 14.33 35.87 15.93
C ILE A 16 13.01 36.22 15.26
N VAL A 17 12.69 37.49 15.07
CA VAL A 17 11.46 37.95 14.40
C VAL A 17 11.44 37.49 12.93
N VAL A 18 12.54 37.58 12.20
CA VAL A 18 12.66 37.11 10.82
C VAL A 18 12.47 35.60 10.74
N ILE A 19 13.11 34.82 11.61
CA ILE A 19 12.94 33.38 11.68
C ILE A 19 11.47 33.00 11.99
N TRP A 20 10.83 33.74 12.88
CA TRP A 20 9.44 33.50 13.24
C TRP A 20 8.50 33.86 12.10
N ALA A 21 8.73 34.99 11.44
CA ALA A 21 7.94 35.42 10.27
C ALA A 21 8.08 34.45 9.09
N THR A 22 9.29 33.97 8.78
CA THR A 22 9.50 32.99 7.72
C THR A 22 8.80 31.66 8.01
N LYS A 23 8.88 31.15 9.24
CA LYS A 23 8.14 29.94 9.64
C LYS A 23 6.61 30.15 9.54
N PHE A 24 6.11 31.29 9.97
CA PHE A 24 4.69 31.63 9.91
C PHE A 24 4.20 31.70 8.47
N LEU A 25 4.91 32.38 7.58
CA LEU A 25 4.61 32.47 6.15
C LEU A 25 4.65 31.10 5.47
N THR A 26 5.59 30.25 5.84
CA THR A 26 5.69 28.87 5.32
C THR A 26 4.45 28.05 5.70
N VAL A 27 3.97 28.18 6.94
CA VAL A 27 2.74 27.47 7.37
C VAL A 27 1.50 28.00 6.65
N ILE A 28 1.38 29.32 6.46
CA ILE A 28 0.27 29.93 5.71
C ILE A 28 0.28 29.41 4.26
N HIS A 29 1.43 29.43 3.61
CA HIS A 29 1.57 28.94 2.24
C HIS A 29 1.21 27.45 2.14
N LEU A 30 1.67 26.63 3.10
CA LEU A 30 1.34 25.20 3.16
C LEU A 30 -0.17 24.99 3.34
N ASN A 31 -0.81 25.74 4.25
CA ASN A 31 -2.26 25.68 4.45
C ASN A 31 -3.03 25.96 3.15
N GLN A 32 -2.65 27.03 2.44
CA GLN A 32 -3.29 27.37 1.15
C GLN A 32 -3.05 26.27 0.10
N LYS A 33 -1.84 25.71 0.07
CA LYS A 33 -1.51 24.64 -0.88
C LYS A 33 -2.32 23.36 -0.59
N LEU A 34 -2.47 22.98 0.68
CA LEU A 34 -3.25 21.81 1.08
C LEU A 34 -4.75 22.02 0.84
N LYS A 35 -5.29 23.22 1.09
CA LYS A 35 -6.68 23.55 0.74
C LYS A 35 -6.93 23.42 -0.76
N LYS A 36 -6.09 23.99 -1.60
CA LYS A 36 -6.20 23.87 -3.06
C LYS A 36 -6.09 22.40 -3.53
N ALA A 37 -5.18 21.64 -2.94
CA ALA A 37 -5.03 20.21 -3.25
C ALA A 37 -6.26 19.39 -2.84
N TRP A 38 -6.93 19.78 -1.76
CA TRP A 38 -8.20 19.19 -1.36
C TRP A 38 -9.30 19.45 -2.37
N ASP A 39 -9.28 20.62 -3.02
CA ASP A 39 -10.25 21.03 -4.05
C ASP A 39 -9.85 20.59 -5.47
N GLY A 40 -8.95 19.62 -5.60
CA GLY A 40 -8.59 18.99 -6.88
C GLY A 40 -7.38 19.61 -7.59
N ALA A 41 -6.73 20.64 -7.04
CA ALA A 41 -5.53 21.18 -7.64
C ALA A 41 -4.36 20.16 -7.58
N PRO A 42 -3.51 20.10 -8.62
CA PRO A 42 -2.34 19.22 -8.60
C PRO A 42 -1.44 19.50 -7.39
N PHE A 43 -1.12 18.47 -6.64
CA PHE A 43 -0.22 18.54 -5.51
C PHE A 43 0.89 17.50 -5.67
N PHE A 44 2.11 17.99 -5.89
CA PHE A 44 3.25 17.08 -5.95
C PHE A 44 3.50 16.46 -4.58
N ARG A 45 3.39 15.14 -4.52
CA ARG A 45 3.70 14.34 -3.35
C ARG A 45 4.90 13.45 -3.65
N LYS A 46 5.89 13.47 -2.75
CA LYS A 46 6.93 12.45 -2.77
C LYS A 46 6.25 11.11 -2.50
N LYS A 47 6.50 10.10 -3.33
CA LYS A 47 6.01 8.74 -3.10
C LYS A 47 7.03 7.94 -2.28
N ASP A 48 6.53 6.99 -1.51
CA ASP A 48 7.38 5.95 -0.94
C ASP A 48 7.68 4.91 -2.04
N THR A 49 8.85 4.27 -1.97
CA THR A 49 9.19 3.17 -2.87
C THR A 49 8.42 1.92 -2.48
N GLU A 50 8.12 1.07 -3.45
CA GLU A 50 7.43 -0.20 -3.22
C GLU A 50 8.18 -1.07 -2.21
N GLU A 51 9.50 -1.21 -2.34
CA GLU A 51 10.35 -1.93 -1.38
C GLU A 51 10.15 -1.44 0.05
N SER A 52 10.06 -0.11 0.26
CA SER A 52 9.83 0.47 1.59
C SER A 52 8.47 0.10 2.16
N LEU A 53 7.45 0.00 1.30
CA LEU A 53 6.10 -0.40 1.70
C LEU A 53 6.03 -1.90 2.02
N ILE A 54 6.65 -2.75 1.20
CA ILE A 54 6.76 -4.20 1.43
C ILE A 54 7.48 -4.48 2.76
N ASP A 55 8.59 -3.79 3.05
CA ASP A 55 9.32 -3.91 4.32
C ASP A 55 8.40 -3.67 5.54
N SER A 56 7.39 -2.81 5.40
CA SER A 56 6.44 -2.52 6.47
C SER A 56 5.55 -3.69 6.85
N LEU A 57 5.30 -4.63 5.92
CA LEU A 57 4.43 -5.81 6.16
C LEU A 57 5.02 -6.77 7.21
N ALA A 58 6.34 -6.77 7.39
CA ALA A 58 6.99 -7.56 8.42
C ALA A 58 6.67 -7.10 9.86
N TYR A 59 6.09 -5.89 10.00
CA TYR A 59 5.82 -5.26 11.29
C TYR A 59 4.38 -4.72 11.37
N PRO A 60 3.36 -5.62 11.30
CA PRO A 60 1.96 -5.21 11.42
C PRO A 60 1.66 -4.67 12.82
N ALA A 61 0.51 -4.04 12.97
CA ALA A 61 0.01 -3.57 14.26
C ALA A 61 -0.04 -4.72 15.28
N LYS A 62 0.56 -4.52 16.45
CA LYS A 62 0.67 -5.59 17.46
C LYS A 62 -0.69 -5.81 18.14
N GLY A 63 -1.15 -7.05 18.12
CA GLY A 63 -2.44 -7.44 18.74
C GLY A 63 -3.60 -7.47 17.75
N LYS A 64 -3.37 -7.12 16.50
CA LYS A 64 -4.32 -7.36 15.41
C LYS A 64 -4.18 -8.79 14.90
N THR A 65 -5.30 -9.46 14.73
CA THR A 65 -5.37 -10.78 14.10
C THR A 65 -5.40 -10.54 12.59
N ILE A 66 -4.38 -10.99 11.89
CA ILE A 66 -4.40 -11.00 10.42
C ILE A 66 -5.09 -12.30 10.01
N ASP A 67 -6.30 -12.19 9.49
CA ASP A 67 -7.09 -13.34 9.07
C ASP A 67 -6.72 -13.75 7.64
N SER A 68 -6.42 -12.78 6.79
CA SER A 68 -6.01 -13.02 5.41
C SER A 68 -4.90 -12.08 4.96
N GLN A 69 -4.04 -12.56 4.08
CA GLN A 69 -3.03 -11.75 3.40
C GLN A 69 -3.26 -11.85 1.90
N VAL A 70 -3.40 -10.70 1.25
CA VAL A 70 -3.34 -10.58 -0.21
C VAL A 70 -1.89 -10.84 -0.63
N ASP A 71 -1.65 -11.95 -1.30
CA ASP A 71 -0.31 -12.35 -1.71
C ASP A 71 0.21 -11.59 -2.94
N ASP A 72 1.48 -11.75 -3.28
CA ASP A 72 2.12 -10.96 -4.33
C ASP A 72 1.54 -11.25 -5.71
N GLN A 73 1.17 -12.50 -5.99
CA GLN A 73 0.51 -12.87 -7.24
C GLN A 73 -0.85 -12.16 -7.39
N THR A 74 -1.70 -12.24 -6.35
CA THR A 74 -3.00 -11.56 -6.34
C THR A 74 -2.84 -10.03 -6.44
N TRP A 75 -1.83 -9.48 -5.78
CA TRP A 75 -1.51 -8.06 -5.84
C TRP A 75 -1.15 -7.62 -7.27
N HIS A 76 -0.30 -8.40 -7.93
CA HIS A 76 0.13 -8.13 -9.30
C HIS A 76 -1.01 -8.33 -10.32
N ASP A 77 -1.70 -9.47 -10.26
CA ASP A 77 -2.82 -9.80 -11.16
C ASP A 77 -3.90 -8.71 -11.22
N LEU A 78 -4.19 -8.12 -10.05
CA LEU A 78 -5.20 -7.07 -9.91
C LEU A 78 -4.67 -5.65 -10.10
N ALA A 79 -3.37 -5.48 -10.41
CA ALA A 79 -2.70 -4.19 -10.50
C ALA A 79 -2.97 -3.31 -9.27
N LEU A 80 -2.92 -3.89 -8.06
CA LEU A 80 -3.25 -3.20 -6.81
C LEU A 80 -2.27 -2.07 -6.47
N ASP A 81 -1.07 -2.03 -7.07
CA ASP A 81 -0.17 -0.89 -6.99
C ASP A 81 -0.80 0.37 -7.58
N ALA A 82 -1.44 0.24 -8.74
CA ALA A 82 -2.13 1.37 -9.38
C ALA A 82 -3.36 1.79 -8.57
N VAL A 83 -4.10 0.85 -7.97
CA VAL A 83 -5.21 1.14 -7.06
C VAL A 83 -4.70 1.84 -5.80
N PHE A 84 -3.62 1.35 -5.19
CA PHE A 84 -2.97 1.98 -4.03
C PHE A 84 -2.53 3.41 -4.36
N ASP A 85 -1.92 3.63 -5.51
CA ASP A 85 -1.48 4.96 -5.96
C ASP A 85 -2.64 5.95 -6.09
N GLN A 86 -3.81 5.50 -6.56
CA GLN A 86 -5.02 6.33 -6.62
C GLN A 86 -5.54 6.68 -5.23
N LEU A 87 -5.50 5.73 -4.30
CA LEU A 87 -5.97 5.90 -2.93
C LEU A 87 -5.02 6.71 -2.06
N ASN A 88 -3.71 6.71 -2.37
CA ASN A 88 -2.67 7.22 -1.50
C ASN A 88 -2.55 8.75 -1.53
N TYR A 89 -3.38 9.43 -0.75
CA TYR A 89 -3.30 10.88 -0.46
C TYR A 89 -2.55 11.18 0.84
N THR A 90 -1.86 10.20 1.45
CA THR A 90 -1.14 10.35 2.70
C THR A 90 0.05 11.31 2.59
N GLN A 91 0.34 12.05 3.64
CA GLN A 91 1.39 13.05 3.69
C GLN A 91 2.70 12.51 4.29
N SER A 92 2.62 11.45 5.13
CA SER A 92 3.77 10.80 5.74
C SER A 92 3.96 9.36 5.23
N SER A 93 5.17 8.80 5.40
CA SER A 93 5.41 7.38 5.12
C SER A 93 4.64 6.48 6.08
N LEU A 94 4.40 6.94 7.31
CA LEU A 94 3.61 6.18 8.28
C LEU A 94 2.18 5.94 7.81
N GLY A 95 1.55 6.97 7.22
CA GLY A 95 0.20 6.85 6.65
C GLY A 95 0.19 5.95 5.39
N ALA A 96 1.19 6.09 4.51
CA ALA A 96 1.29 5.23 3.32
C ALA A 96 1.47 3.75 3.69
N GLU A 97 2.33 3.46 4.68
CA GLU A 97 2.50 2.11 5.21
C GLU A 97 1.21 1.56 5.84
N ALA A 98 0.47 2.40 6.56
CA ALA A 98 -0.81 1.98 7.15
C ALA A 98 -1.86 1.66 6.08
N LEU A 99 -1.96 2.47 5.01
CA LEU A 99 -2.84 2.21 3.88
C LEU A 99 -2.44 0.92 3.14
N TYR A 100 -1.14 0.75 2.87
CA TYR A 100 -0.61 -0.44 2.20
C TYR A 100 -0.87 -1.71 3.03
N GLN A 101 -0.62 -1.64 4.34
CA GLN A 101 -0.92 -2.75 5.25
C GLN A 101 -2.40 -3.11 5.28
N LYS A 102 -3.31 -2.13 5.32
CA LYS A 102 -4.77 -2.40 5.30
C LYS A 102 -5.25 -3.05 4.00
N MET A 103 -4.60 -2.77 2.87
CA MET A 103 -4.91 -3.42 1.59
C MET A 103 -4.30 -4.82 1.47
N ARG A 104 -3.19 -5.10 2.17
CA ARG A 104 -2.45 -6.37 2.09
C ARG A 104 -2.80 -7.34 3.21
N LEU A 105 -3.09 -6.84 4.40
CA LEU A 105 -3.31 -7.61 5.63
C LEU A 105 -4.75 -7.39 6.08
N LEU A 106 -5.64 -8.30 5.69
CA LEU A 106 -7.06 -8.17 5.95
C LEU A 106 -7.40 -8.71 7.34
N GLU A 107 -8.17 -7.93 8.07
CA GLU A 107 -8.79 -8.29 9.35
C GLU A 107 -10.28 -8.52 9.08
N PHE A 108 -10.81 -9.70 9.43
CA PHE A 108 -12.21 -10.04 9.17
C PHE A 108 -13.12 -9.42 10.24
N GLN A 109 -13.12 -8.08 10.23
CA GLN A 109 -13.92 -7.27 11.15
C GLN A 109 -14.36 -5.96 10.47
N PRO A 110 -15.47 -5.36 10.93
CA PRO A 110 -15.92 -4.06 10.40
C PRO A 110 -14.86 -2.97 10.59
N GLN A 111 -14.80 -2.02 9.64
CA GLN A 111 -13.87 -0.89 9.68
C GLN A 111 -14.52 0.35 10.32
N ASP A 112 -15.31 0.17 11.40
CA ASP A 112 -16.11 1.24 12.01
C ASP A 112 -15.27 2.43 12.48
N GLN A 113 -14.10 2.19 13.09
CA GLN A 113 -13.20 3.26 13.51
C GLN A 113 -12.72 4.13 12.34
N LEU A 114 -12.52 3.52 11.18
CA LEU A 114 -12.09 4.24 9.99
C LEU A 114 -13.23 5.12 9.46
N HIS A 115 -14.46 4.60 9.43
CA HIS A 115 -15.65 5.33 9.03
C HIS A 115 -15.96 6.49 9.99
N ASP A 116 -15.84 6.28 11.31
CA ASP A 116 -16.03 7.33 12.31
C ASP A 116 -15.02 8.47 12.12
N LEU A 117 -13.76 8.13 11.81
CA LEU A 117 -12.74 9.14 11.52
C LEU A 117 -12.99 9.88 10.20
N GLU A 118 -13.45 9.19 9.15
CA GLU A 118 -13.85 9.83 7.89
C GLU A 118 -14.97 10.83 8.13
N ALA A 119 -16.05 10.43 8.81
CA ALA A 119 -17.19 11.27 9.14
C ALA A 119 -16.76 12.49 9.97
N PHE A 120 -15.90 12.27 10.99
CA PHE A 120 -15.35 13.37 11.79
C PHE A 120 -14.55 14.37 10.95
N PHE A 121 -13.66 13.90 10.09
CA PHE A 121 -12.85 14.79 9.26
C PHE A 121 -13.65 15.47 8.13
N GLU A 122 -14.78 14.93 7.74
CA GLU A 122 -15.73 15.59 6.85
C GLU A 122 -16.46 16.72 7.56
N GLU A 123 -16.94 16.48 8.79
CA GLU A 123 -17.66 17.46 9.61
C GLU A 123 -16.73 18.61 10.08
N TYR A 124 -15.45 18.32 10.38
CA TYR A 124 -14.50 19.31 10.92
C TYR A 124 -13.34 19.61 9.96
N PRO A 125 -13.54 20.32 8.83
CA PRO A 125 -12.52 20.54 7.80
C PRO A 125 -11.31 21.36 8.28
N ASP A 126 -11.48 22.25 9.26
CA ASP A 126 -10.37 23.01 9.82
C ASP A 126 -9.46 22.15 10.70
N LEU A 127 -10.00 21.22 11.48
CA LEU A 127 -9.23 20.23 12.23
C LEU A 127 -8.50 19.27 11.27
N ARG A 128 -9.20 18.79 10.25
CA ARG A 128 -8.58 17.99 9.19
C ARG A 128 -7.36 18.68 8.58
N LEU A 129 -7.49 19.96 8.22
CA LEU A 129 -6.37 20.73 7.65
C LEU A 129 -5.20 20.84 8.63
N GLN A 130 -5.45 21.09 9.93
CA GLN A 130 -4.42 21.13 10.95
C GLN A 130 -3.68 19.78 11.06
N VAL A 131 -4.40 18.68 11.03
CA VAL A 131 -3.86 17.31 11.02
C VAL A 131 -3.00 17.09 9.77
N GLN A 132 -3.50 17.44 8.58
CA GLN A 132 -2.76 17.33 7.32
C GLN A 132 -1.45 18.14 7.33
N VAL A 133 -1.46 19.35 7.92
CA VAL A 133 -0.25 20.17 8.08
C VAL A 133 0.80 19.48 8.96
N ILE A 134 0.36 18.86 10.06
CA ILE A 134 1.27 18.14 10.95
C ILE A 134 1.90 16.96 10.24
N PHE A 135 1.13 16.17 9.52
CA PHE A 135 1.63 15.02 8.75
C PHE A 135 2.51 15.45 7.56
N ASN A 136 2.16 16.54 6.88
CA ASN A 136 3.02 17.06 5.81
C ASN A 136 4.39 17.51 6.33
N GLN A 137 4.44 18.11 7.53
CA GLN A 137 5.69 18.47 8.20
C GLN A 137 6.49 17.24 8.67
N LEU A 138 5.82 16.14 9.02
CA LEU A 138 6.48 14.85 9.26
C LEU A 138 7.12 14.34 7.97
N GLY A 139 6.35 14.34 6.89
CA GLY A 139 6.78 14.05 5.52
C GLY A 139 7.13 12.59 5.25
N LYS A 140 7.53 12.33 4.02
CA LYS A 140 7.89 11.00 3.52
C LYS A 140 9.37 10.68 3.77
N LYS A 141 9.64 9.46 4.20
CA LYS A 141 10.98 8.90 4.37
C LYS A 141 11.00 7.43 3.94
N ASN A 142 11.58 7.16 2.77
CA ASN A 142 11.80 5.79 2.30
C ASN A 142 12.67 5.01 3.27
N HIS A 143 12.43 3.71 3.36
CA HIS A 143 13.11 2.77 4.24
C HIS A 143 13.17 3.28 5.69
N ASN A 144 12.08 3.93 6.15
CA ASN A 144 11.98 4.26 7.55
C ASN A 144 11.81 2.98 8.37
N MET A 145 12.54 2.88 9.46
CA MET A 145 12.52 1.70 10.32
C MET A 145 11.67 1.93 11.59
N ALA A 146 10.75 2.91 11.58
CA ALA A 146 9.99 3.26 12.78
C ALA A 146 9.22 2.07 13.34
N ARG A 147 8.47 1.33 12.49
CA ARG A 147 7.73 0.11 12.90
C ARG A 147 8.69 -0.99 13.36
N SER A 148 9.79 -1.22 12.64
CA SER A 148 10.81 -2.20 12.99
C SER A 148 11.46 -1.90 14.34
N ILE A 149 11.82 -0.64 14.60
CA ILE A 149 12.40 -0.20 15.87
C ILE A 149 11.41 -0.41 17.02
N VAL A 150 10.14 -0.10 16.81
CA VAL A 150 9.11 -0.29 17.83
C VAL A 150 8.79 -1.76 18.04
N ALA A 151 8.70 -2.57 16.99
CA ALA A 151 8.44 -4.02 17.10
C ALA A 151 9.61 -4.76 17.78
N ASN A 152 10.85 -4.39 17.43
CA ASN A 152 12.07 -5.03 17.91
C ASN A 152 13.07 -4.00 18.47
N PRO A 153 12.84 -3.40 19.64
CA PRO A 153 13.70 -2.33 20.18
C PRO A 153 15.12 -2.78 20.59
N GLY A 154 15.52 -3.97 20.17
CA GLY A 154 16.87 -4.50 20.37
C GLY A 154 17.16 -4.99 21.79
N LYS A 155 18.29 -5.71 21.95
CA LYS A 155 18.88 -6.02 23.26
C LYS A 155 19.46 -4.72 23.82
N HIS A 156 19.44 -4.55 25.14
CA HIS A 156 19.96 -3.38 25.84
C HIS A 156 21.23 -2.82 25.17
N TYR A 157 21.19 -1.56 24.78
CA TYR A 157 22.41 -0.85 24.47
C TYR A 157 23.12 -0.53 25.78
N ALA A 158 23.97 -1.45 26.22
CA ALA A 158 24.75 -1.34 27.45
C ALA A 158 25.77 -0.17 27.43
N GLY A 159 25.83 0.58 26.32
CA GLY A 159 26.81 1.62 26.10
C GLY A 159 26.51 2.99 26.76
N LEU A 160 25.32 3.22 27.35
CA LEU A 160 25.00 4.53 27.92
C LEU A 160 26.01 5.00 28.96
N PRO A 161 26.43 4.18 29.96
CA PRO A 161 27.46 4.61 30.90
C PRO A 161 28.78 4.97 30.24
N LEU A 162 29.22 4.20 29.23
CA LEU A 162 30.42 4.48 28.45
C LEU A 162 30.32 5.82 27.72
N TYR A 163 29.21 6.05 26.99
CA TYR A 163 29.01 7.32 26.26
C TYR A 163 28.95 8.51 27.20
N LEU A 164 28.31 8.37 28.37
CA LEU A 164 28.28 9.43 29.38
C LEU A 164 29.68 9.67 29.95
N ALA A 165 30.43 8.62 30.28
CA ALA A 165 31.81 8.77 30.76
C ALA A 165 32.71 9.48 29.74
N LEU A 166 32.65 9.08 28.47
CA LEU A 166 33.40 9.68 27.36
C LEU A 166 32.96 11.16 27.12
N ALA A 167 31.68 11.46 27.24
CA ALA A 167 31.14 12.82 27.08
C ALA A 167 31.54 13.73 28.24
N CYS A 168 31.62 13.22 29.48
CA CYS A 168 32.00 13.97 30.65
C CYS A 168 33.53 14.19 30.78
N LEU A 169 34.32 13.30 30.20
CA LEU A 169 35.79 13.34 30.34
C LEU A 169 36.43 14.67 29.90
N PRO A 170 36.10 15.27 28.72
CA PRO A 170 36.61 16.59 28.34
C PRO A 170 36.27 17.70 29.35
N ILE A 171 35.04 17.66 29.90
CA ILE A 171 34.56 18.62 30.88
C ILE A 171 35.36 18.50 32.19
N LEU A 172 35.55 17.27 32.67
CA LEU A 172 36.35 17.01 33.88
C LEU A 172 37.81 17.45 33.70
N CYS A 173 38.40 17.26 32.52
CA CYS A 173 39.74 17.75 32.21
C CYS A 173 39.83 19.27 32.28
N LEU A 174 38.82 20.00 31.78
CA LEU A 174 38.76 21.47 31.88
C LEU A 174 38.75 21.95 33.34
N PHE A 175 38.00 21.30 34.22
CA PHE A 175 37.97 21.61 35.63
C PHE A 175 39.28 21.23 36.36
N ALA A 176 40.08 20.33 35.86
CA ALA A 176 41.35 19.91 36.42
C ALA A 176 42.53 20.86 36.07
N ILE A 177 42.42 21.69 35.02
CA ILE A 177 43.47 22.58 34.54
C ILE A 177 44.04 23.50 35.67
N PRO A 178 43.22 24.09 36.55
CA PRO A 178 43.74 24.96 37.62
C PRO A 178 44.62 24.22 38.63
N PHE A 179 44.49 22.90 38.75
CA PHE A 179 45.17 22.07 39.74
C PHE A 179 46.42 21.38 39.17
N GLU A 180 46.31 20.85 37.94
CA GLU A 180 47.40 20.16 37.25
C GLU A 180 47.31 20.46 35.74
N PRO A 181 47.91 21.58 35.25
CA PRO A 181 47.66 22.07 33.89
C PRO A 181 48.22 21.14 32.80
N VAL A 182 49.42 20.57 32.96
CA VAL A 182 50.06 19.80 31.89
C VAL A 182 49.33 18.47 31.63
N GLY A 183 49.04 17.71 32.66
CA GLY A 183 48.34 16.45 32.56
C GLY A 183 46.91 16.66 32.14
N ALA A 184 46.22 17.67 32.70
CA ALA A 184 44.84 17.96 32.35
C ALA A 184 44.67 18.39 30.87
N ILE A 185 45.55 19.26 30.33
CA ILE A 185 45.52 19.65 28.92
C ILE A 185 45.86 18.47 28.01
N THR A 186 46.85 17.65 28.37
CA THR A 186 47.21 16.46 27.60
C THR A 186 46.02 15.50 27.52
N LEU A 187 45.38 15.19 28.65
CA LEU A 187 44.25 14.28 28.72
C LEU A 187 43.01 14.87 27.99
N LEU A 188 42.82 16.22 28.07
CA LEU A 188 41.77 16.90 27.32
C LEU A 188 41.93 16.67 25.80
N VAL A 189 43.14 16.92 25.27
CA VAL A 189 43.43 16.72 23.84
C VAL A 189 43.20 15.27 23.43
N ILE A 190 43.70 14.31 24.20
CA ILE A 190 43.49 12.89 23.93
C ILE A 190 42.01 12.55 23.95
N SER A 191 41.24 13.00 24.94
CA SER A 191 39.81 12.71 25.05
C SER A 191 39.00 13.30 23.89
N VAL A 192 39.32 14.54 23.48
CA VAL A 192 38.68 15.20 22.33
C VAL A 192 38.95 14.44 21.03
N VAL A 193 40.22 14.12 20.75
CA VAL A 193 40.60 13.35 19.55
C VAL A 193 39.95 11.98 19.56
N PHE A 194 39.95 11.29 20.70
CA PHE A 194 39.30 9.99 20.84
C PHE A 194 37.80 10.09 20.55
N ASN A 195 37.08 11.05 21.13
CA ASN A 195 35.65 11.24 20.91
C ASN A 195 35.34 11.56 19.45
N ILE A 196 36.15 12.36 18.77
CA ILE A 196 36.01 12.66 17.34
C ILE A 196 36.14 11.39 16.52
N VAL A 197 37.20 10.62 16.73
CA VAL A 197 37.44 9.37 15.98
C VAL A 197 36.36 8.35 16.28
N PHE A 198 36.02 8.15 17.54
CA PHE A 198 34.99 7.22 17.99
C PHE A 198 33.61 7.56 17.41
N SER A 199 33.21 8.83 17.49
CA SER A 199 31.94 9.32 16.91
C SER A 199 31.91 9.14 15.40
N SER A 200 33.01 9.44 14.70
CA SER A 200 33.10 9.31 13.25
C SER A 200 32.97 7.84 12.81
N LEU A 201 33.67 6.93 13.46
CA LEU A 201 33.59 5.49 13.18
C LEU A 201 32.17 4.94 13.45
N ARG A 202 31.55 5.36 14.56
CA ARG A 202 30.18 4.96 14.91
C ARG A 202 29.17 5.55 13.97
N ASN A 203 29.28 6.82 13.59
CA ASN A 203 28.35 7.46 12.66
C ASN A 203 28.44 6.85 11.26
N TRP A 204 29.65 6.51 10.79
CA TRP A 204 29.82 5.85 9.51
C TRP A 204 29.13 4.48 9.45
N SER A 205 29.24 3.67 10.51
CA SER A 205 28.58 2.36 10.61
C SER A 205 27.08 2.45 10.94
N ASN A 206 26.59 3.57 11.51
CA ASN A 206 25.23 3.72 12.04
C ASN A 206 24.41 4.84 11.36
N LYS A 207 24.91 5.49 10.29
CA LYS A 207 24.26 6.66 9.66
C LYS A 207 22.79 6.39 9.31
N ILE A 208 22.51 5.22 8.73
CA ILE A 208 21.13 4.81 8.40
C ILE A 208 20.27 4.70 9.67
N ARG A 209 20.82 4.20 10.79
CA ARG A 209 20.09 4.03 12.05
C ARG A 209 19.76 5.36 12.73
N LEU A 210 20.68 6.33 12.72
CA LEU A 210 20.43 7.64 13.33
C LEU A 210 19.31 8.40 12.64
N ASP A 211 19.28 8.37 11.31
CA ASP A 211 18.23 8.99 10.53
C ASP A 211 16.85 8.36 10.79
N ASN A 212 16.80 7.04 11.00
CA ASN A 212 15.55 6.34 11.30
C ASN A 212 15.05 6.66 12.72
N VAL A 213 15.97 6.76 13.70
CA VAL A 213 15.63 7.21 15.05
C VAL A 213 15.13 8.65 15.04
N SER A 214 15.74 9.52 14.23
CA SER A 214 15.28 10.90 14.04
C SER A 214 13.84 10.94 13.51
N TYR A 215 13.51 10.10 12.53
CA TYR A 215 12.14 10.02 12.01
C TYR A 215 11.15 9.56 13.08
N LEU A 216 11.49 8.52 13.86
CA LEU A 216 10.65 8.05 14.97
C LEU A 216 10.39 9.15 16.02
N VAL A 217 11.42 9.93 16.38
CA VAL A 217 11.25 11.08 17.30
C VAL A 217 10.33 12.15 16.72
N ARG A 218 10.40 12.38 15.40
CA ARG A 218 9.47 13.29 14.70
C ARG A 218 8.04 12.78 14.72
N ILE A 219 7.84 11.45 14.62
CA ILE A 219 6.52 10.83 14.80
C ILE A 219 5.98 11.13 16.20
N PHE A 220 6.78 10.92 17.26
CA PHE A 220 6.36 11.23 18.63
C PHE A 220 6.06 12.72 18.84
N ALA A 221 6.85 13.60 18.25
CA ALA A 221 6.59 15.04 18.29
C ALA A 221 5.31 15.43 17.54
N SER A 222 5.00 14.76 16.43
CA SER A 222 3.75 14.94 15.69
C SER A 222 2.55 14.44 16.51
N ALA A 223 2.68 13.29 17.16
CA ALA A 223 1.66 12.74 18.07
C ALA A 223 1.39 13.71 19.25
N GLU A 224 2.42 14.31 19.83
CA GLU A 224 2.25 15.33 20.89
C GLU A 224 1.43 16.52 20.38
N ARG A 225 1.74 17.04 19.20
CA ARG A 225 0.99 18.17 18.61
C ARG A 225 -0.47 17.78 18.34
N LEU A 226 -0.71 16.58 17.78
CA LEU A 226 -2.07 16.07 17.53
C LEU A 226 -2.85 15.86 18.82
N SER A 227 -2.20 15.46 19.92
CA SER A 227 -2.85 15.28 21.23
C SER A 227 -3.42 16.58 21.84
N HIS A 228 -3.04 17.74 21.31
CA HIS A 228 -3.60 19.04 21.71
C HIS A 228 -4.80 19.48 20.88
N LEU A 229 -5.10 18.78 19.79
CA LEU A 229 -6.29 19.04 18.96
C LEU A 229 -7.51 18.29 19.53
N ALA A 230 -8.70 18.84 19.30
CA ALA A 230 -9.95 18.23 19.71
C ALA A 230 -10.35 17.07 18.76
N LEU A 231 -9.60 15.96 18.81
CA LEU A 231 -9.79 14.77 17.99
C LEU A 231 -10.56 13.70 18.79
N PRO A 232 -11.31 12.79 18.14
CA PRO A 232 -11.99 11.68 18.82
C PRO A 232 -11.06 10.84 19.71
N GLN A 233 -9.83 10.60 19.23
CA GLN A 233 -8.81 9.80 19.93
C GLN A 233 -7.86 10.64 20.78
N GLN A 234 -8.23 11.87 21.14
CA GLN A 234 -7.36 12.81 21.86
C GLN A 234 -6.81 12.24 23.17
N GLU A 235 -7.65 11.63 23.99
CA GLU A 235 -7.23 11.10 25.29
C GLU A 235 -6.28 9.90 25.13
N GLU A 236 -6.52 9.05 24.14
CA GLU A 236 -5.63 7.93 23.81
C GLU A 236 -4.26 8.43 23.36
N LEU A 237 -4.23 9.45 22.50
CA LEU A 237 -3.00 10.11 22.05
C LEU A 237 -2.24 10.71 23.24
N LYS A 238 -2.93 11.44 24.17
CA LYS A 238 -2.31 12.02 25.35
C LYS A 238 -1.66 10.97 26.24
N GLN A 239 -2.34 9.85 26.45
CA GLN A 239 -1.81 8.75 27.26
C GLN A 239 -0.62 8.07 26.60
N ALA A 240 -0.74 7.73 25.31
CA ALA A 240 0.30 7.03 24.58
C ALA A 240 1.56 7.88 24.33
N VAL A 241 1.44 9.21 24.15
CA VAL A 241 2.60 10.09 23.92
C VAL A 241 3.33 10.48 25.20
N LYS A 242 2.69 10.36 26.39
CA LYS A 242 3.23 10.81 27.67
C LYS A 242 4.66 10.33 27.95
N PRO A 243 5.03 9.04 27.73
CA PRO A 243 6.39 8.55 27.96
C PRO A 243 7.45 9.20 27.04
N PHE A 244 7.02 9.68 25.86
CA PHE A 244 7.92 10.15 24.81
C PHE A 244 8.09 11.67 24.75
N LYS A 245 7.41 12.46 25.59
CA LYS A 245 7.49 13.94 25.57
C LYS A 245 8.92 14.46 25.69
N LYS A 246 9.76 13.82 26.51
CA LYS A 246 11.16 14.23 26.69
C LYS A 246 12.04 13.93 25.46
N THR A 247 11.65 12.99 24.59
CA THR A 247 12.44 12.64 23.40
C THR A 247 12.45 13.77 22.36
N ARG A 248 11.47 14.68 22.39
CA ARG A 248 11.40 15.84 21.51
C ARG A 248 12.63 16.75 21.62
N ILE A 249 13.18 16.90 22.83
CA ILE A 249 14.38 17.72 23.06
C ILE A 249 15.59 17.16 22.28
N LEU A 250 15.60 15.84 22.06
CA LEU A 250 16.67 15.14 21.35
C LEU A 250 16.56 15.21 19.83
N ALA A 251 15.43 15.69 19.30
CA ALA A 251 15.21 15.77 17.85
C ALA A 251 16.25 16.62 17.13
N SER A 252 16.65 17.76 17.73
CA SER A 252 17.67 18.67 17.17
C SER A 252 19.06 18.04 17.13
N VAL A 253 19.37 17.18 18.10
CA VAL A 253 20.66 16.48 18.20
C VAL A 253 20.79 15.36 17.16
N LEU A 254 19.67 14.72 16.78
CA LEU A 254 19.62 13.62 15.83
C LEU A 254 19.52 14.06 14.37
N GLN A 255 19.18 15.34 14.12
CA GLN A 255 19.18 15.87 12.76
C GLN A 255 20.61 16.01 12.27
N SER A 256 20.88 15.48 11.08
CA SER A 256 22.17 15.71 10.42
C SER A 256 22.24 17.21 10.06
N PRO A 257 23.22 17.98 10.59
CA PRO A 257 23.41 19.37 10.23
C PRO A 257 23.66 19.47 8.74
N THR A 258 23.00 20.40 8.08
CA THR A 258 23.23 20.66 6.64
C THR A 258 24.54 21.41 6.41
N GLY A 259 25.14 21.95 7.47
CA GLY A 259 26.42 22.68 7.42
C GLY A 259 26.30 24.06 6.76
N THR A 260 25.08 24.57 6.62
CA THR A 260 24.81 25.83 5.89
C THR A 260 24.85 27.07 6.80
N SER A 261 24.79 26.89 8.12
CA SER A 261 24.89 28.01 9.07
C SER A 261 25.99 27.79 10.10
N GLU A 262 26.58 28.91 10.60
CA GLU A 262 27.61 28.87 11.66
C GLU A 262 27.13 28.14 12.92
N MET A 263 25.84 28.31 13.26
CA MET A 263 25.22 27.65 14.41
C MET A 263 25.13 26.14 14.23
N GLU A 264 24.85 25.66 13.01
CA GLU A 264 24.82 24.22 12.69
C GLU A 264 26.22 23.60 12.76
N ILE A 265 27.25 24.36 12.38
CA ILE A 265 28.65 23.93 12.50
C ILE A 265 29.04 23.76 13.96
N ILE A 266 28.70 24.73 14.81
CA ILE A 266 28.94 24.64 16.25
C ILE A 266 28.22 23.45 16.86
N LEU A 267 26.95 23.24 16.51
CA LEU A 267 26.18 22.09 16.97
C LEU A 267 26.79 20.77 16.51
N LEU A 268 27.33 20.71 15.29
CA LEU A 268 28.03 19.54 14.78
C LEU A 268 29.24 19.19 15.65
N TYR A 269 30.09 20.17 15.97
CA TYR A 269 31.24 19.94 16.84
C TYR A 269 30.83 19.50 18.24
N LEU A 270 29.81 20.13 18.84
CA LEU A 270 29.27 19.73 20.14
C LEU A 270 28.71 18.31 20.11
N ASN A 271 27.98 17.94 19.05
CA ASN A 271 27.46 16.59 18.87
C ASN A 271 28.57 15.54 18.81
N VAL A 272 29.63 15.82 18.08
CA VAL A 272 30.77 14.91 17.95
C VAL A 272 31.59 14.84 19.25
N LEU A 273 31.86 15.97 19.85
CA LEU A 273 32.68 16.10 21.07
C LEU A 273 32.02 15.38 22.27
N PHE A 274 30.72 15.55 22.44
CA PHE A 274 29.97 15.03 23.59
C PHE A 274 29.14 13.76 23.26
N LEU A 275 29.33 13.17 22.09
CA LEU A 275 28.64 11.95 21.67
C LEU A 275 27.12 12.05 21.82
N LEU A 276 26.55 13.26 21.63
CA LEU A 276 25.13 13.52 21.88
C LEU A 276 24.18 12.66 21.03
N PRO A 277 24.44 12.39 19.72
CA PRO A 277 23.58 11.51 18.93
C PRO A 277 23.56 10.07 19.45
N GLN A 278 24.68 9.54 19.92
CA GLN A 278 24.79 8.19 20.46
C GLN A 278 24.05 8.07 21.81
N ILE A 279 24.18 9.06 22.67
CA ILE A 279 23.44 9.15 23.94
C ILE A 279 21.95 9.24 23.67
N ALA A 280 21.53 10.12 22.74
CA ALA A 280 20.15 10.29 22.36
C ALA A 280 19.54 8.99 21.79
N GLN A 281 20.27 8.31 20.92
CA GLN A 281 19.85 7.04 20.35
C GLN A 281 19.57 5.99 21.43
N VAL A 282 20.52 5.78 22.34
CA VAL A 282 20.38 4.81 23.44
C VAL A 282 19.20 5.16 24.35
N TYR A 283 19.03 6.43 24.68
CA TYR A 283 17.91 6.91 25.49
C TYR A 283 16.58 6.57 24.82
N ILE A 284 16.44 6.89 23.52
CA ILE A 284 15.20 6.65 22.77
C ILE A 284 14.89 5.15 22.67
N TYR A 285 15.89 4.31 22.36
CA TYR A 285 15.67 2.87 22.32
C TYR A 285 15.22 2.30 23.68
N ASN A 286 15.79 2.80 24.79
CA ASN A 286 15.39 2.39 26.13
C ASN A 286 13.95 2.85 26.44
N GLN A 287 13.56 4.07 26.03
CA GLN A 287 12.18 4.55 26.18
C GLN A 287 11.20 3.72 25.36
N VAL A 288 11.53 3.44 24.09
CA VAL A 288 10.69 2.61 23.23
C VAL A 288 10.54 1.20 23.80
N LYS A 289 11.61 0.62 24.32
CA LYS A 289 11.57 -0.70 24.95
C LYS A 289 10.72 -0.74 26.20
N ALA A 290 10.83 0.28 27.07
CA ALA A 290 10.04 0.39 28.30
C ALA A 290 8.54 0.62 28.04
N HIS A 291 8.20 1.28 26.91
CA HIS A 291 6.85 1.71 26.55
C HIS A 291 6.48 1.27 25.13
N GLN A 292 6.77 0.00 24.82
CA GLN A 292 6.59 -0.55 23.48
C GLN A 292 5.13 -0.53 23.01
N LYS A 293 4.19 -0.81 23.93
CA LYS A 293 2.75 -0.83 23.63
C LYS A 293 2.24 0.57 23.27
N GLU A 294 2.66 1.56 24.02
CA GLU A 294 2.31 2.96 23.79
C GLU A 294 2.91 3.47 22.48
N ALA A 295 4.17 3.11 22.17
CA ALA A 295 4.81 3.45 20.90
C ALA A 295 4.06 2.83 19.71
N GLN A 296 3.71 1.54 19.80
CA GLN A 296 2.93 0.86 18.77
C GLN A 296 1.58 1.52 18.57
N LYS A 297 0.85 1.79 19.68
CA LYS A 297 -0.45 2.45 19.64
C LYS A 297 -0.38 3.82 18.95
N LEU A 298 0.70 4.59 19.18
CA LEU A 298 0.91 5.86 18.47
C LEU A 298 1.04 5.66 16.96
N LEU A 299 1.85 4.69 16.52
CA LEU A 299 2.01 4.41 15.09
C LEU A 299 0.68 4.05 14.43
N ASP A 300 -0.14 3.25 15.12
CA ASP A 300 -1.42 2.79 14.60
C ASP A 300 -2.45 3.93 14.55
N LEU A 301 -2.60 4.70 15.63
CA LEU A 301 -3.52 5.85 15.67
C LEU A 301 -3.20 6.90 14.61
N LEU A 302 -1.91 7.25 14.45
CA LEU A 302 -1.49 8.21 13.44
C LEU A 302 -1.70 7.67 12.02
N GLY A 303 -1.39 6.41 11.80
CA GLY A 303 -1.61 5.74 10.51
C GLY A 303 -3.08 5.75 10.12
N GLU A 304 -3.98 5.38 11.05
CA GLU A 304 -5.44 5.37 10.81
C GLU A 304 -6.00 6.75 10.48
N MET A 305 -5.55 7.81 11.16
CA MET A 305 -5.96 9.18 10.85
C MET A 305 -5.58 9.58 9.42
N GLU A 306 -4.37 9.24 8.97
CA GLU A 306 -3.95 9.55 7.60
C GLU A 306 -4.69 8.71 6.56
N VAL A 307 -4.97 7.44 6.86
CA VAL A 307 -5.78 6.59 5.98
C VAL A 307 -7.18 7.15 5.84
N ALA A 308 -7.85 7.52 6.94
CA ALA A 308 -9.18 8.13 6.91
C ALA A 308 -9.22 9.39 6.04
N ILE A 309 -8.27 10.30 6.22
CA ILE A 309 -8.19 11.53 5.41
C ILE A 309 -7.90 11.21 3.93
N SER A 310 -7.08 10.20 3.67
CA SER A 310 -6.73 9.74 2.33
C SER A 310 -7.96 9.20 1.59
N LEU A 311 -8.72 8.32 2.24
CA LEU A 311 -9.93 7.73 1.68
C LEU A 311 -11.04 8.78 1.50
N LEU A 312 -11.24 9.65 2.49
CA LEU A 312 -12.21 10.74 2.38
C LEU A 312 -11.90 11.64 1.17
N ARG A 313 -10.62 11.97 0.96
CA ARG A 313 -10.19 12.75 -0.21
C ARG A 313 -10.44 12.01 -1.52
N HIS A 314 -10.17 10.71 -1.57
CA HIS A 314 -10.39 9.89 -2.75
C HIS A 314 -11.89 9.76 -3.08
N LYS A 315 -12.70 9.41 -2.09
CA LYS A 315 -14.15 9.21 -2.26
C LYS A 315 -14.89 10.47 -2.74
N ARG A 316 -14.36 11.65 -2.40
CA ARG A 316 -14.95 12.94 -2.82
C ARG A 316 -15.00 13.13 -4.34
N ASP A 317 -14.05 12.54 -5.06
CA ASP A 317 -13.96 12.67 -6.52
C ASP A 317 -14.76 11.57 -7.25
N LEU A 318 -15.43 10.68 -6.52
CA LEU A 318 -16.19 9.57 -7.05
C LEU A 318 -17.69 9.84 -6.99
N GLU A 319 -18.41 9.45 -8.05
CA GLU A 319 -19.86 9.62 -8.13
C GLU A 319 -20.60 8.56 -7.31
N VAL A 320 -20.09 7.32 -7.31
CA VAL A 320 -20.77 6.18 -6.70
C VAL A 320 -19.79 5.33 -5.90
N VAL A 321 -20.02 5.27 -4.59
CA VAL A 321 -19.30 4.39 -3.66
C VAL A 321 -20.25 3.95 -2.56
N CYS A 322 -20.05 2.75 -2.02
CA CYS A 322 -20.84 2.22 -0.92
C CYS A 322 -19.99 1.70 0.23
N GLN A 323 -20.61 1.61 1.40
CA GLN A 323 -20.10 0.81 2.51
C GLN A 323 -20.56 -0.63 2.33
N PRO A 324 -19.67 -1.62 2.44
CA PRO A 324 -20.03 -3.03 2.27
C PRO A 324 -20.85 -3.52 3.46
N VAL A 325 -21.76 -4.46 3.18
CA VAL A 325 -22.50 -5.20 4.20
C VAL A 325 -21.87 -6.59 4.31
N PHE A 326 -21.36 -6.93 5.50
CA PHE A 326 -20.79 -8.26 5.72
C PHE A 326 -21.87 -9.23 6.19
N THR A 327 -21.92 -10.39 5.51
CA THR A 327 -22.89 -11.47 5.77
C THR A 327 -22.17 -12.68 6.38
N GLU A 328 -22.90 -13.55 7.09
CA GLU A 328 -22.30 -14.77 7.65
C GLU A 328 -22.16 -15.89 6.62
N THR A 329 -23.04 -15.92 5.65
CA THR A 329 -23.13 -16.98 4.62
C THR A 329 -23.49 -16.36 3.27
N GLY A 330 -23.32 -17.14 2.20
CA GLY A 330 -23.60 -16.74 0.82
C GLY A 330 -22.33 -16.42 0.06
N GLY A 331 -22.47 -15.65 -1.00
CA GLY A 331 -21.38 -15.20 -1.85
C GLY A 331 -21.35 -13.67 -1.95
N ILE A 332 -20.91 -13.16 -3.10
CA ILE A 332 -20.82 -11.72 -3.36
C ILE A 332 -22.07 -11.27 -4.12
N GLU A 333 -22.78 -10.30 -3.56
CA GLU A 333 -23.88 -9.58 -4.20
C GLU A 333 -23.48 -8.10 -4.35
N GLY A 334 -23.51 -7.59 -5.57
CA GLY A 334 -23.14 -6.22 -5.86
C GLY A 334 -24.07 -5.56 -6.88
N GLU A 335 -24.32 -4.28 -6.71
CA GLU A 335 -25.11 -3.46 -7.63
C GLU A 335 -24.22 -2.37 -8.22
N THR A 336 -24.20 -2.26 -9.54
CA THR A 336 -23.42 -1.26 -10.30
C THR A 336 -21.92 -1.23 -9.94
N LEU A 337 -21.29 -2.40 -9.71
CA LEU A 337 -19.86 -2.45 -9.41
C LEU A 337 -19.03 -2.07 -10.64
N TYR A 338 -17.99 -1.27 -10.43
CA TYR A 338 -17.10 -0.84 -11.51
C TYR A 338 -15.62 -0.92 -11.17
N HIS A 339 -14.79 -0.98 -12.22
CA HIS A 339 -13.35 -1.12 -12.10
C HIS A 339 -12.69 0.25 -11.83
N PRO A 340 -11.93 0.41 -10.72
CA PRO A 340 -11.41 1.72 -10.30
C PRO A 340 -10.37 2.33 -11.25
N LEU A 341 -9.66 1.52 -12.02
CA LEU A 341 -8.58 1.99 -12.90
C LEU A 341 -9.05 2.40 -14.30
N LEU A 342 -10.31 2.19 -14.64
CA LEU A 342 -10.85 2.59 -15.94
C LEU A 342 -11.39 4.03 -15.89
N SER A 343 -11.06 4.82 -16.92
CA SER A 343 -11.53 6.20 -17.01
C SER A 343 -13.04 6.33 -17.25
N ASN A 344 -13.63 5.38 -17.98
CA ASN A 344 -15.06 5.30 -18.27
C ASN A 344 -15.51 3.85 -18.04
N PRO A 345 -15.62 3.41 -16.79
CA PRO A 345 -15.98 2.04 -16.48
C PRO A 345 -17.47 1.79 -16.83
N ILE A 346 -17.74 0.63 -17.41
CA ILE A 346 -19.12 0.13 -17.50
C ILE A 346 -19.40 -0.68 -16.25
N ALA A 347 -20.35 -0.20 -15.45
CA ALA A 347 -20.75 -0.87 -14.23
C ALA A 347 -21.58 -2.13 -14.53
N ASN A 348 -21.42 -3.15 -13.70
CA ASN A 348 -22.16 -4.40 -13.79
C ASN A 348 -22.65 -4.85 -12.41
N ASP A 349 -23.79 -5.52 -12.40
CA ASP A 349 -24.26 -6.22 -11.21
C ASP A 349 -23.50 -7.54 -11.02
N VAL A 350 -23.39 -7.97 -9.78
CA VAL A 350 -22.68 -9.20 -9.39
C VAL A 350 -23.61 -10.07 -8.59
N HIS A 351 -23.85 -11.29 -9.09
CA HIS A 351 -24.65 -12.33 -8.43
C HIS A 351 -23.79 -13.60 -8.26
N PHE A 352 -22.77 -13.53 -7.41
CA PHE A 352 -21.80 -14.59 -7.22
C PHE A 352 -22.11 -15.41 -5.97
N GLN A 353 -23.28 -16.06 -5.99
CA GLN A 353 -23.78 -16.93 -4.91
C GLN A 353 -23.43 -18.40 -5.10
N LYS A 354 -23.06 -18.79 -6.31
CA LYS A 354 -22.58 -20.11 -6.73
C LYS A 354 -21.32 -19.95 -7.56
N ASN A 355 -20.61 -21.05 -7.75
CA ASN A 355 -19.48 -21.08 -8.66
C ASN A 355 -19.90 -20.60 -10.06
N MET A 356 -19.05 -19.83 -10.71
CA MET A 356 -19.37 -19.13 -11.94
C MET A 356 -18.34 -19.41 -13.03
N VAL A 357 -18.82 -19.66 -14.25
CA VAL A 357 -17.98 -19.69 -15.45
C VAL A 357 -18.48 -18.63 -16.42
N ILE A 358 -17.54 -17.79 -16.90
CA ILE A 358 -17.83 -16.65 -17.76
C ILE A 358 -17.22 -16.89 -19.14
N SER A 359 -18.07 -16.97 -20.16
CA SER A 359 -17.67 -17.13 -21.57
C SER A 359 -17.73 -15.80 -22.35
N GLY A 360 -17.17 -15.78 -23.52
CA GLY A 360 -17.20 -14.64 -24.46
C GLY A 360 -15.88 -14.43 -25.18
N ASP A 361 -15.90 -13.56 -26.17
CA ASP A 361 -14.74 -13.25 -27.01
C ASP A 361 -13.61 -12.59 -26.23
N ASN A 362 -12.40 -12.61 -26.80
CA ASN A 362 -11.30 -11.81 -26.29
C ASN A 362 -11.65 -10.32 -26.37
N ALA A 363 -11.22 -9.55 -25.38
CA ALA A 363 -11.54 -8.12 -25.22
C ALA A 363 -13.02 -7.80 -24.90
N SER A 364 -13.88 -8.81 -24.66
CA SER A 364 -15.29 -8.59 -24.31
C SER A 364 -15.53 -8.06 -22.87
N GLY A 365 -14.50 -8.10 -22.01
CA GLY A 365 -14.57 -7.59 -20.63
C GLY A 365 -14.53 -8.67 -19.54
N LYS A 366 -14.37 -9.96 -19.87
CA LYS A 366 -14.29 -11.07 -18.89
C LYS A 366 -13.28 -10.83 -17.78
N SER A 367 -12.00 -10.66 -18.14
CA SER A 367 -10.90 -10.45 -17.19
C SER A 367 -11.09 -9.17 -16.36
N THR A 368 -11.63 -8.11 -16.99
CA THR A 368 -11.96 -6.85 -16.32
C THR A 368 -13.04 -7.04 -15.26
N TYR A 369 -14.06 -7.84 -15.56
CA TYR A 369 -15.13 -8.14 -14.61
C TYR A 369 -14.62 -8.95 -13.41
N LEU A 370 -13.81 -9.99 -13.65
CA LEU A 370 -13.18 -10.76 -12.58
C LEU A 370 -12.35 -9.82 -11.67
N LYS A 371 -11.50 -8.99 -12.26
CA LYS A 371 -10.69 -7.99 -11.54
C LYS A 371 -11.57 -7.01 -10.75
N THR A 372 -12.67 -6.54 -11.33
CA THR A 372 -13.62 -5.64 -10.66
C THR A 372 -14.16 -6.25 -9.37
N VAL A 373 -14.64 -7.51 -9.44
CA VAL A 373 -15.21 -8.19 -8.27
C VAL A 373 -14.13 -8.43 -7.21
N ALA A 374 -12.96 -8.93 -7.61
CA ALA A 374 -11.85 -9.22 -6.70
C ALA A 374 -11.31 -7.97 -6.00
N ILE A 375 -11.10 -6.86 -6.74
CA ILE A 375 -10.63 -5.59 -6.17
C ILE A 375 -11.64 -5.07 -5.15
N ASN A 376 -12.94 -5.03 -5.52
CA ASN A 376 -13.99 -4.54 -4.62
C ASN A 376 -14.11 -5.42 -3.36
N ALA A 377 -13.94 -6.74 -3.46
CA ALA A 377 -13.93 -7.64 -2.32
C ALA A 377 -12.73 -7.39 -1.38
N ILE A 378 -11.54 -7.07 -1.90
CA ILE A 378 -10.37 -6.72 -1.10
C ILE A 378 -10.56 -5.37 -0.42
N LEU A 379 -10.98 -4.34 -1.16
CA LEU A 379 -11.17 -2.99 -0.62
C LEU A 379 -12.29 -2.94 0.43
N ALA A 380 -13.36 -3.68 0.21
CA ALA A 380 -14.45 -3.83 1.18
C ALA A 380 -13.92 -4.33 2.52
N GLN A 381 -13.13 -5.40 2.52
CA GLN A 381 -12.60 -6.02 3.73
C GLN A 381 -11.48 -5.20 4.40
N GLY A 382 -10.58 -4.60 3.60
CA GLY A 382 -9.42 -3.88 4.12
C GLY A 382 -9.69 -2.42 4.47
N LEU A 383 -10.56 -1.75 3.71
CA LEU A 383 -10.78 -0.29 3.80
C LEU A 383 -12.25 0.10 4.05
N GLY A 384 -13.17 -0.86 4.08
CA GLY A 384 -14.58 -0.63 4.40
C GLY A 384 -15.35 0.12 3.32
N PHE A 385 -14.94 0.09 2.05
CA PHE A 385 -15.70 0.67 0.95
C PHE A 385 -15.55 -0.12 -0.35
N ALA A 386 -16.49 0.09 -1.26
CA ALA A 386 -16.46 -0.48 -2.61
C ALA A 386 -16.91 0.55 -3.66
N TYR A 387 -16.47 0.34 -4.90
CA TYR A 387 -16.88 1.12 -6.07
C TYR A 387 -18.18 0.55 -6.64
N GLY A 388 -19.32 1.12 -6.27
CA GLY A 388 -20.66 0.71 -6.68
C GLY A 388 -21.73 1.23 -5.75
N GLU A 389 -23.00 0.95 -6.05
CA GLU A 389 -24.14 1.36 -5.22
C GLU A 389 -24.34 0.47 -4.01
N ARG A 390 -24.03 -0.84 -4.14
CA ARG A 390 -24.16 -1.82 -3.06
C ARG A 390 -23.15 -2.94 -3.23
N LEU A 391 -22.61 -3.42 -2.09
CA LEU A 391 -21.82 -4.64 -2.02
C LEU A 391 -22.13 -5.38 -0.73
N ALA A 392 -22.50 -6.65 -0.82
CA ALA A 392 -22.68 -7.55 0.31
C ALA A 392 -21.86 -8.82 0.09
N LEU A 393 -21.10 -9.25 1.10
CA LEU A 393 -20.24 -10.44 0.99
C LEU A 393 -19.89 -10.99 2.38
N PRO A 394 -19.64 -12.30 2.53
CA PRO A 394 -18.93 -12.84 3.69
C PRO A 394 -17.45 -12.42 3.68
N TYR A 395 -16.83 -12.38 4.85
CA TYR A 395 -15.37 -12.31 4.93
C TYR A 395 -14.74 -13.55 4.32
N GLY A 396 -13.65 -13.37 3.58
CA GLY A 396 -12.98 -14.48 2.93
C GLY A 396 -11.63 -14.11 2.32
N HIS A 397 -10.83 -15.13 2.09
CA HIS A 397 -9.55 -15.01 1.40
C HIS A 397 -9.78 -14.78 -0.09
N VAL A 398 -9.15 -13.78 -0.67
CA VAL A 398 -9.22 -13.48 -2.12
C VAL A 398 -7.91 -13.89 -2.77
N LEU A 399 -7.98 -14.79 -3.75
CA LEU A 399 -6.84 -15.24 -4.53
C LEU A 399 -7.16 -15.20 -6.03
N THR A 400 -6.15 -14.87 -6.83
CA THR A 400 -6.27 -14.79 -8.28
C THR A 400 -5.24 -15.66 -8.98
N ALA A 401 -5.53 -16.06 -10.21
CA ALA A 401 -4.62 -16.63 -11.18
C ALA A 401 -5.02 -16.07 -12.56
N MET A 402 -4.41 -14.93 -12.96
CA MET A 402 -4.87 -14.19 -14.13
C MET A 402 -3.75 -13.86 -15.11
N ASP A 403 -2.72 -13.17 -14.66
CA ASP A 403 -1.65 -12.68 -15.53
C ASP A 403 -0.40 -13.54 -15.36
N VAL A 404 -0.46 -14.73 -15.97
CA VAL A 404 0.65 -15.67 -15.94
C VAL A 404 1.53 -15.42 -17.16
N SER A 405 2.78 -15.04 -16.96
CA SER A 405 3.81 -14.91 -17.99
C SER A 405 4.85 -16.00 -17.87
N ASP A 406 5.57 -16.28 -18.96
CA ASP A 406 6.73 -17.17 -18.93
C ASP A 406 7.78 -16.63 -17.94
N ASP A 407 8.18 -17.46 -16.99
CA ASP A 407 9.29 -17.13 -16.09
C ASP A 407 10.61 -17.60 -16.71
N ILE A 408 11.19 -16.71 -17.52
CA ILE A 408 12.45 -16.98 -18.22
C ILE A 408 13.62 -17.18 -17.24
N GLU A 409 13.58 -16.56 -16.05
CA GLU A 409 14.64 -16.66 -15.06
C GLU A 409 14.67 -18.04 -14.40
N VAL A 410 13.52 -18.65 -14.15
CA VAL A 410 13.39 -19.99 -13.55
C VAL A 410 13.38 -21.08 -14.61
N GLY A 411 13.13 -20.75 -15.88
CA GLY A 411 13.04 -21.70 -17.00
C GLY A 411 11.76 -22.54 -16.99
N ASP A 412 10.76 -22.11 -16.28
CA ASP A 412 9.43 -22.75 -16.29
C ASP A 412 8.68 -22.43 -17.59
N SER A 413 8.08 -23.45 -18.20
CA SER A 413 7.15 -23.23 -19.31
C SER A 413 5.87 -22.58 -18.81
N TYR A 414 5.19 -21.85 -19.69
CA TYR A 414 3.91 -21.20 -19.43
C TYR A 414 2.91 -22.11 -18.69
N PHE A 415 2.74 -23.36 -19.17
CA PHE A 415 1.86 -24.35 -18.53
C PHE A 415 2.25 -24.70 -17.09
N ILE A 416 3.57 -24.80 -16.82
CA ILE A 416 4.06 -25.08 -15.44
C ILE A 416 3.74 -23.91 -14.52
N THR A 417 3.92 -22.67 -14.98
CA THR A 417 3.63 -21.47 -14.19
C THR A 417 2.13 -21.34 -13.90
N GLU A 418 1.27 -21.57 -14.89
CA GLU A 418 -0.20 -21.66 -14.67
C GLU A 418 -0.55 -22.74 -13.65
N SER A 419 0.04 -23.94 -13.79
CA SER A 419 -0.20 -25.06 -12.88
C SER A 419 0.22 -24.73 -11.44
N LYS A 420 1.34 -24.04 -11.25
CA LYS A 420 1.80 -23.58 -9.95
C LYS A 420 0.86 -22.55 -9.33
N ALA A 421 0.33 -21.61 -10.14
CA ALA A 421 -0.64 -20.61 -9.68
C ALA A 421 -1.93 -21.27 -9.16
N ILE A 422 -2.48 -22.24 -9.87
CA ILE A 422 -3.66 -23.00 -9.42
C ILE A 422 -3.33 -23.85 -8.18
N LEU A 423 -2.17 -24.53 -8.16
CA LEU A 423 -1.74 -25.32 -7.00
C LEU A 423 -1.62 -24.47 -5.74
N ARG A 424 -1.12 -23.22 -5.84
CA ARG A 424 -1.07 -22.24 -4.74
C ARG A 424 -2.46 -22.00 -4.16
N MET A 425 -3.48 -21.78 -5.00
CA MET A 425 -4.86 -21.57 -4.56
C MET A 425 -5.41 -22.82 -3.85
N ILE A 426 -5.18 -24.00 -4.40
CA ILE A 426 -5.56 -25.29 -3.80
C ILE A 426 -4.89 -25.46 -2.42
N GLN A 427 -3.61 -25.15 -2.32
CA GLN A 427 -2.88 -25.24 -1.03
C GLN A 427 -3.41 -24.25 0.01
N HIS A 428 -3.91 -23.08 -0.44
CA HIS A 428 -4.46 -22.07 0.45
C HIS A 428 -5.76 -22.49 1.12
N LEU A 429 -6.54 -23.40 0.53
CA LEU A 429 -7.75 -24.00 1.14
C LEU A 429 -7.50 -24.74 2.45
N LYS A 430 -6.23 -25.03 2.80
CA LYS A 430 -5.86 -25.59 4.11
C LYS A 430 -5.99 -24.55 5.24
N LYS A 431 -6.03 -23.26 4.93
CA LYS A 431 -6.27 -22.21 5.91
C LYS A 431 -7.75 -22.17 6.28
N PRO A 432 -8.08 -21.87 7.55
CA PRO A 432 -9.47 -21.73 7.94
C PRO A 432 -10.11 -20.49 7.30
N GLY A 433 -11.38 -20.55 7.01
CA GLY A 433 -12.15 -19.44 6.44
C GLY A 433 -12.74 -19.77 5.07
N PHE A 434 -13.45 -18.83 4.52
CA PHE A 434 -14.04 -18.90 3.20
C PHE A 434 -13.06 -18.39 2.13
N HIS A 435 -13.14 -18.90 0.90
CA HIS A 435 -12.20 -18.55 -0.16
C HIS A 435 -12.94 -18.11 -1.42
N TYR A 436 -12.46 -17.01 -2.02
CA TYR A 436 -12.86 -16.50 -3.33
C TYR A 436 -11.71 -16.69 -4.30
N PHE A 437 -11.93 -17.45 -5.36
CA PHE A 437 -10.95 -17.71 -6.41
C PHE A 437 -11.36 -17.06 -7.72
N PHE A 438 -10.48 -16.27 -8.29
CA PHE A 438 -10.68 -15.62 -9.58
C PHE A 438 -9.61 -16.10 -10.55
N ILE A 439 -10.02 -16.79 -11.61
CA ILE A 439 -9.14 -17.47 -12.55
C ILE A 439 -9.45 -16.99 -13.97
N ASP A 440 -8.46 -16.43 -14.64
CA ASP A 440 -8.59 -15.95 -16.02
C ASP A 440 -7.99 -16.96 -16.99
N GLU A 441 -8.84 -17.84 -17.48
CA GLU A 441 -8.56 -18.99 -18.33
C GLU A 441 -7.70 -20.09 -17.66
N LEU A 442 -8.13 -21.32 -17.80
CA LEU A 442 -7.42 -22.49 -17.28
C LEU A 442 -6.53 -23.10 -18.37
N PHE A 443 -5.21 -23.15 -18.11
CA PHE A 443 -4.25 -23.93 -18.89
C PHE A 443 -4.12 -23.55 -20.37
N LYS A 444 -3.92 -22.28 -20.68
CA LYS A 444 -3.67 -21.79 -22.06
C LYS A 444 -2.47 -22.49 -22.73
N GLY A 445 -1.49 -22.93 -21.95
CA GLY A 445 -0.19 -23.43 -22.42
C GLY A 445 -0.15 -24.89 -22.85
N THR A 446 -1.31 -25.59 -23.05
CA THR A 446 -1.33 -27.01 -23.48
C THR A 446 -2.34 -27.25 -24.60
N ASN A 447 -2.38 -28.50 -25.14
CA ASN A 447 -3.32 -28.88 -26.20
C ASN A 447 -4.77 -28.88 -25.70
N THR A 448 -5.72 -28.70 -26.61
CA THR A 448 -7.15 -28.49 -26.29
C THR A 448 -7.75 -29.61 -25.46
N ILE A 449 -7.48 -30.87 -25.79
CA ILE A 449 -8.08 -32.02 -25.10
C ILE A 449 -7.58 -32.12 -23.65
N GLU A 450 -6.26 -31.97 -23.44
CA GLU A 450 -5.65 -32.00 -22.11
C GLU A 450 -6.07 -30.77 -21.29
N ARG A 451 -6.17 -29.59 -21.90
CA ARG A 451 -6.64 -28.37 -21.28
C ARG A 451 -8.05 -28.52 -20.74
N ILE A 452 -9.00 -28.94 -21.57
CA ILE A 452 -10.39 -29.16 -21.18
C ILE A 452 -10.50 -30.24 -20.11
N GLY A 453 -9.85 -31.40 -20.30
CA GLY A 453 -9.88 -32.49 -19.32
C GLY A 453 -9.30 -32.09 -17.95
N SER A 454 -8.15 -31.43 -17.95
CA SER A 454 -7.51 -30.94 -16.71
C SER A 454 -8.34 -29.84 -16.06
N GLY A 455 -8.87 -28.90 -16.85
CA GLY A 455 -9.75 -27.83 -16.40
C GLY A 455 -11.01 -28.35 -15.71
N LEU A 456 -11.71 -29.27 -16.35
CA LEU A 456 -12.90 -29.92 -15.77
C LEU A 456 -12.58 -30.71 -14.49
N GLY A 457 -11.41 -31.36 -14.42
CA GLY A 457 -10.93 -32.00 -13.20
C GLY A 457 -10.81 -31.03 -12.03
N ILE A 458 -10.23 -29.85 -12.26
CA ILE A 458 -10.09 -28.78 -11.25
C ILE A 458 -11.46 -28.22 -10.88
N VAL A 459 -12.28 -27.86 -11.85
CA VAL A 459 -13.63 -27.30 -11.62
C VAL A 459 -14.46 -28.25 -10.75
N ARG A 460 -14.49 -29.55 -11.10
CA ARG A 460 -15.20 -30.57 -10.33
C ARG A 460 -14.68 -30.71 -8.90
N TRP A 461 -13.37 -30.65 -8.72
CA TRP A 461 -12.76 -30.76 -7.41
C TRP A 461 -13.02 -29.52 -6.54
N LEU A 462 -12.87 -28.32 -7.11
CA LEU A 462 -13.14 -27.06 -6.42
C LEU A 462 -14.61 -26.91 -6.02
N ALA A 463 -15.54 -27.38 -6.84
CA ALA A 463 -16.98 -27.33 -6.54
C ALA A 463 -17.37 -28.11 -5.27
N ALA A 464 -16.53 -29.04 -4.81
CA ALA A 464 -16.72 -29.78 -3.57
C ALA A 464 -16.01 -29.16 -2.35
N GLN A 465 -15.32 -28.01 -2.51
CA GLN A 465 -14.58 -27.35 -1.44
C GLN A 465 -15.36 -26.19 -0.83
N ASN A 466 -14.88 -25.68 0.30
CA ASN A 466 -15.43 -24.48 0.95
C ASN A 466 -14.90 -23.19 0.28
N CYS A 467 -15.25 -23.00 -0.98
CA CYS A 467 -14.84 -21.82 -1.76
C CYS A 467 -15.91 -21.49 -2.80
N LEU A 468 -15.85 -20.26 -3.30
CA LEU A 468 -16.47 -19.87 -4.56
C LEU A 468 -15.38 -19.51 -5.56
N TYR A 469 -15.54 -19.99 -6.79
CA TYR A 469 -14.64 -19.60 -7.88
C TYR A 469 -15.41 -18.96 -9.03
N MET A 470 -14.76 -17.98 -9.65
CA MET A 470 -15.17 -17.32 -10.87
C MET A 470 -14.08 -17.57 -11.92
N ILE A 471 -14.41 -18.27 -12.99
CA ILE A 471 -13.46 -18.65 -14.04
C ILE A 471 -13.91 -18.04 -15.35
N SER A 472 -13.03 -17.31 -16.04
CA SER A 472 -13.27 -16.98 -17.45
C SER A 472 -12.78 -18.11 -18.36
N SER A 473 -13.47 -18.35 -19.44
CA SER A 473 -13.04 -19.31 -20.47
C SER A 473 -13.58 -18.95 -21.84
N HIS A 474 -12.79 -19.23 -22.88
CA HIS A 474 -13.26 -19.23 -24.26
C HIS A 474 -13.51 -20.65 -24.81
N ASP A 475 -13.24 -21.67 -24.00
CA ASP A 475 -13.51 -23.08 -24.38
C ASP A 475 -14.98 -23.42 -24.17
N ILE A 476 -15.74 -23.50 -25.27
CA ILE A 476 -17.19 -23.77 -25.25
C ILE A 476 -17.49 -25.13 -24.60
N GLU A 477 -16.64 -26.11 -24.83
CA GLU A 477 -16.78 -27.48 -24.30
C GLU A 477 -16.59 -27.47 -22.76
N LEU A 478 -15.65 -26.71 -22.24
CA LEU A 478 -15.47 -26.57 -20.79
C LEU A 478 -16.67 -25.86 -20.15
N VAL A 479 -17.16 -24.79 -20.78
CA VAL A 479 -18.34 -24.04 -20.31
C VAL A 479 -19.58 -24.93 -20.31
N ALA A 480 -19.81 -25.67 -21.38
CA ALA A 480 -20.98 -26.57 -21.49
C ALA A 480 -20.92 -27.73 -20.48
N ALA A 481 -19.76 -28.38 -20.35
CA ALA A 481 -19.60 -29.53 -19.46
C ALA A 481 -19.61 -29.14 -17.98
N SER A 482 -19.23 -27.94 -17.63
CA SER A 482 -19.21 -27.43 -16.23
C SER A 482 -20.57 -26.91 -15.75
N GLY A 483 -21.56 -26.75 -16.65
CA GLY A 483 -22.88 -26.18 -16.34
C GLY A 483 -23.71 -26.93 -15.32
N GLU A 484 -23.35 -28.19 -14.99
CA GLU A 484 -24.02 -28.96 -13.94
C GLU A 484 -23.66 -28.48 -12.52
N VAL A 485 -22.49 -27.86 -12.35
CA VAL A 485 -21.95 -27.44 -11.04
C VAL A 485 -21.75 -25.92 -10.91
N ASN A 486 -21.91 -25.17 -12.00
CA ASN A 486 -21.70 -23.74 -12.08
C ASN A 486 -22.90 -23.02 -12.68
N ASP A 487 -23.03 -21.74 -12.32
CA ASP A 487 -23.84 -20.79 -13.09
C ASP A 487 -22.99 -20.24 -14.24
N ASN A 488 -23.50 -20.33 -15.47
CA ASN A 488 -22.81 -19.85 -16.66
C ASN A 488 -23.28 -18.42 -16.98
N TYR A 489 -22.33 -17.57 -17.29
CA TYR A 489 -22.55 -16.20 -17.74
C TYR A 489 -21.71 -15.91 -18.98
N HIS A 490 -22.04 -14.82 -19.68
CA HIS A 490 -21.28 -14.44 -20.87
C HIS A 490 -21.28 -12.94 -21.11
N PHE A 491 -20.33 -12.51 -21.92
CA PHE A 491 -20.27 -11.19 -22.53
C PHE A 491 -20.52 -11.32 -24.02
N ASP A 492 -21.42 -10.48 -24.55
CA ASP A 492 -21.76 -10.44 -25.96
C ASP A 492 -20.82 -9.53 -26.74
N SER A 493 -20.64 -9.89 -28.00
CA SER A 493 -20.08 -9.02 -29.03
C SER A 493 -21.06 -8.95 -30.22
N ARG A 494 -21.13 -7.80 -30.88
CA ARG A 494 -21.96 -7.57 -32.04
C ARG A 494 -21.13 -7.01 -33.18
N TYR A 495 -21.42 -7.47 -34.38
CA TYR A 495 -20.80 -6.91 -35.57
C TYR A 495 -21.70 -5.83 -36.14
N VAL A 496 -21.27 -4.58 -36.11
CA VAL A 496 -22.02 -3.40 -36.56
C VAL A 496 -21.13 -2.56 -37.46
N ASP A 497 -21.58 -2.27 -38.68
CA ASP A 497 -20.88 -1.44 -39.67
C ASP A 497 -19.40 -1.84 -39.91
N GLY A 498 -19.16 -3.15 -40.03
CA GLY A 498 -17.82 -3.67 -40.28
C GLY A 498 -16.88 -3.67 -39.07
N LYS A 499 -17.40 -3.44 -37.84
CA LYS A 499 -16.62 -3.44 -36.60
C LYS A 499 -17.27 -4.29 -35.53
N ILE A 500 -16.45 -4.90 -34.70
CA ILE A 500 -16.92 -5.59 -33.49
C ILE A 500 -17.15 -4.53 -32.40
N VAL A 501 -18.33 -4.55 -31.82
CA VAL A 501 -18.74 -3.68 -30.72
C VAL A 501 -19.08 -4.55 -29.52
N PHE A 502 -18.53 -4.18 -28.36
CA PHE A 502 -18.79 -4.84 -27.08
C PHE A 502 -19.66 -3.92 -26.21
N ASP A 503 -20.69 -4.48 -25.59
CA ASP A 503 -21.51 -3.75 -24.61
C ASP A 503 -20.93 -3.79 -23.19
N TYR A 504 -19.96 -4.67 -22.94
CA TYR A 504 -19.31 -4.91 -21.65
C TYR A 504 -20.29 -5.20 -20.50
N GLN A 505 -21.46 -5.76 -20.83
CA GLN A 505 -22.49 -6.15 -19.87
C GLN A 505 -22.51 -7.67 -19.70
N ILE A 506 -22.44 -8.13 -18.44
CA ILE A 506 -22.55 -9.56 -18.13
C ILE A 506 -23.98 -10.02 -18.28
N LYS A 507 -24.19 -11.21 -18.87
CA LYS A 507 -25.51 -11.80 -19.13
C LYS A 507 -25.51 -13.26 -18.67
N PRO A 508 -26.66 -13.77 -18.18
CA PRO A 508 -26.80 -15.18 -17.83
C PRO A 508 -26.77 -16.08 -19.10
N GLY A 509 -26.22 -17.29 -18.93
CA GLY A 509 -26.07 -18.28 -19.98
C GLY A 509 -24.70 -18.29 -20.63
N SER A 510 -24.51 -19.10 -21.67
CA SER A 510 -23.25 -19.24 -22.40
C SER A 510 -23.24 -18.39 -23.67
N ALA A 511 -22.08 -17.92 -24.08
CA ALA A 511 -21.92 -17.19 -25.34
C ALA A 511 -22.26 -18.07 -26.53
N VAL A 512 -23.01 -17.51 -27.48
CA VAL A 512 -23.44 -18.21 -28.70
C VAL A 512 -22.63 -17.75 -29.92
N THR A 513 -21.96 -16.59 -29.82
CA THR A 513 -21.32 -15.94 -30.97
C THR A 513 -19.89 -16.42 -31.19
N LYS A 514 -19.60 -16.75 -32.49
CA LYS A 514 -18.26 -17.09 -32.97
C LYS A 514 -17.79 -15.96 -33.87
N ASN A 515 -16.94 -15.07 -33.35
CA ASN A 515 -16.57 -13.83 -34.06
C ASN A 515 -15.12 -13.78 -34.55
N ALA A 516 -14.37 -14.89 -34.50
CA ALA A 516 -12.98 -14.92 -34.95
C ALA A 516 -12.82 -14.53 -36.42
N VAL A 517 -13.66 -15.07 -37.31
CA VAL A 517 -13.59 -14.74 -38.76
C VAL A 517 -14.06 -13.32 -39.01
N ASN A 518 -15.10 -12.87 -38.32
CA ASN A 518 -15.54 -11.45 -38.38
C ASN A 518 -14.43 -10.48 -37.95
N THR A 519 -13.57 -10.89 -37.01
CA THR A 519 -12.39 -10.13 -36.63
C THR A 519 -11.40 -9.98 -37.79
N LEU A 520 -11.13 -11.07 -38.51
CA LEU A 520 -10.26 -11.03 -39.71
C LEU A 520 -10.85 -10.11 -40.79
N GLU A 521 -12.16 -10.18 -41.02
CA GLU A 521 -12.87 -9.29 -41.95
C GLU A 521 -12.74 -7.81 -41.52
N SER A 522 -12.92 -7.52 -40.25
CA SER A 522 -12.78 -6.15 -39.71
C SER A 522 -11.35 -5.58 -39.86
N LEU A 523 -10.35 -6.45 -39.86
CA LEU A 523 -8.94 -6.12 -40.10
C LEU A 523 -8.56 -6.07 -41.57
N HIS A 524 -9.56 -6.21 -42.50
CA HIS A 524 -9.39 -6.20 -43.94
C HIS A 524 -8.45 -7.32 -44.47
N TYR A 525 -8.53 -8.52 -43.88
CA TYR A 525 -7.92 -9.71 -44.48
C TYR A 525 -8.50 -9.98 -45.85
N PRO A 526 -7.73 -10.55 -46.79
CA PRO A 526 -8.25 -10.93 -48.10
C PRO A 526 -9.51 -11.78 -47.98
N GLU A 527 -10.54 -11.50 -48.78
CA GLU A 527 -11.84 -12.18 -48.75
C GLU A 527 -11.69 -13.70 -48.97
N GLU A 528 -10.74 -14.11 -49.78
CA GLU A 528 -10.41 -15.53 -50.01
C GLU A 528 -10.03 -16.26 -48.73
N ILE A 529 -9.31 -15.61 -47.81
CA ILE A 529 -8.90 -16.17 -46.50
C ILE A 529 -10.11 -16.30 -45.59
N THR A 530 -10.90 -15.24 -45.47
CA THR A 530 -12.03 -15.19 -44.54
C THR A 530 -13.16 -16.13 -45.01
N GLN A 531 -13.40 -16.22 -46.32
CA GLN A 531 -14.38 -17.19 -46.86
C GLN A 531 -13.90 -18.62 -46.66
N THR A 532 -12.66 -18.93 -47.00
CA THR A 532 -12.09 -20.28 -46.76
C THR A 532 -12.18 -20.66 -45.27
N ALA A 533 -11.93 -19.72 -44.35
CA ALA A 533 -12.04 -20.00 -42.93
C ALA A 533 -13.48 -20.33 -42.53
N LYS A 534 -14.49 -19.65 -43.08
CA LYS A 534 -15.91 -19.95 -42.85
C LYS A 534 -16.26 -21.36 -43.35
N ASP A 535 -15.90 -21.67 -44.60
CA ASP A 535 -16.18 -22.94 -45.23
C ASP A 535 -15.55 -24.10 -44.44
N LEU A 536 -14.32 -23.94 -43.94
CA LEU A 536 -13.65 -24.94 -43.10
C LEU A 536 -14.31 -25.11 -41.74
N ILE A 537 -14.80 -24.03 -41.12
CA ILE A 537 -15.51 -24.08 -39.85
C ILE A 537 -16.83 -24.86 -40.03
N ASP A 538 -17.60 -24.51 -41.08
CA ASP A 538 -18.87 -25.17 -41.37
C ASP A 538 -18.65 -26.68 -41.67
N GLN A 539 -17.62 -27.03 -42.46
CA GLN A 539 -17.23 -28.41 -42.70
C GLN A 539 -16.86 -29.16 -41.40
N TYR A 540 -16.12 -28.54 -40.50
CA TYR A 540 -15.76 -29.15 -39.22
C TYR A 540 -16.98 -29.37 -38.33
N GLU A 541 -17.92 -28.44 -38.31
CA GLU A 541 -19.16 -28.58 -37.53
C GLU A 541 -20.04 -29.75 -38.04
N GLU A 542 -20.02 -30.00 -39.37
CA GLU A 542 -20.76 -31.09 -39.96
C GLU A 542 -20.06 -32.44 -39.82
N THR A 543 -18.75 -32.49 -39.98
CA THR A 543 -18.00 -33.76 -40.13
C THR A 543 -17.15 -34.14 -38.93
N GLY A 544 -16.84 -33.20 -38.06
CA GLY A 544 -15.86 -33.35 -36.95
C GLY A 544 -14.41 -33.44 -37.42
N HIS A 545 -14.09 -33.16 -38.68
CA HIS A 545 -12.76 -33.29 -39.25
C HIS A 545 -12.36 -32.08 -40.06
N TRP A 546 -11.11 -31.59 -39.88
CA TRP A 546 -10.51 -30.58 -40.75
C TRP A 546 -9.97 -31.20 -42.03
N SER A 547 -10.33 -30.66 -43.22
CA SER A 547 -9.79 -31.10 -44.49
C SER A 547 -9.44 -29.88 -45.39
N LEU A 548 -8.20 -29.82 -45.86
CA LEU A 548 -7.74 -28.85 -46.85
C LEU A 548 -7.81 -29.39 -48.29
N LYS A 549 -8.39 -30.59 -48.49
CA LYS A 549 -8.25 -31.32 -49.77
C LYS A 549 -9.24 -30.92 -50.88
N GLU A 550 -10.17 -29.99 -50.62
CA GLU A 550 -11.20 -29.61 -51.61
C GLU A 550 -11.29 -28.10 -51.82
N ILE A 551 -10.14 -27.40 -51.88
CA ILE A 551 -10.14 -26.09 -52.48
C ILE A 551 -9.58 -26.24 -53.88
N GLU A 552 -10.41 -26.84 -54.80
CA GLU A 552 -10.16 -26.73 -56.24
C GLU A 552 -10.29 -25.25 -56.62
N LYS A 553 -9.18 -24.69 -57.06
CA LYS A 553 -9.19 -23.35 -57.67
C LYS A 553 -9.92 -23.49 -59.01
N GLU A 554 -11.17 -23.00 -59.15
CA GLU A 554 -11.75 -22.64 -60.43
C GLU A 554 -11.00 -21.47 -61.09
#